data_6ef3983662c5eb0281e6f9594ecf59d3
#
_entry.id   6ef3983662c5eb0281e6f9594ecf59d3
#
_cell.length_a   1.000
_cell.length_b   1.000
_cell.length_c   1.000
_cell.angle_alpha   90.00
_cell.angle_beta   90.00
_cell.angle_gamma   90.00
#
_symmetry.space_group_name_H-M   'P 1'
#
loop_
_entity.id
_entity.type
_entity.pdbx_description
1 polymer ?
#
loop_
_entity_poly.entity_id
_entity_poly.type
_entity_poly.pdbx_seq_one_letter_code
_entity_poly.pdbx_strand_id
1 'polypeptide(L)'
;LFPVRGKSCSTHALPSLAKKFTTFQSFAKATLPQVYDPVHLKNTRRLEINELASGLLMNNGQGRMQFQPLPRLAQISAVFGMAFADVDADGYNDLCLAQNFFSPQPETGNVDGGLGLVLRGHGNGDFTPLRVDESGVAIPGDAKALAFVDLNSDSRPDIVATVNNGPVQVFTNRSSGGTPFVVRVMGVRSVGARVTVQFIKSKPYTAEVYAGSGYLTGNPT
;
A
#
# COMPACT_ATOMS: atom_id res chain seq x y z
N LEU A 1 -20.08 22.25 10.46
CA LEU A 1 -18.87 21.43 10.56
C LEU A 1 -18.30 21.51 11.96
N PHE A 2 -17.83 20.37 12.49
CA PHE A 2 -17.19 20.25 13.80
C PHE A 2 -15.74 19.77 13.60
N PRO A 3 -14.79 20.13 14.50
CA PRO A 3 -13.44 19.61 14.43
C PRO A 3 -13.44 18.10 14.71
N VAL A 4 -12.75 17.33 13.88
CA VAL A 4 -12.54 15.88 14.08
C VAL A 4 -11.47 15.65 15.16
N ARG A 5 -10.44 16.49 15.20
CA ARG A 5 -9.37 16.42 16.20
C ARG A 5 -9.85 16.92 17.55
N GLY A 6 -9.57 16.13 18.59
CA GLY A 6 -9.90 16.48 19.97
C GLY A 6 -9.16 17.71 20.50
N LYS A 7 -9.58 18.21 21.67
CA LYS A 7 -9.00 19.39 22.33
C LYS A 7 -7.49 19.26 22.54
N SER A 8 -7.00 18.12 23.05
CA SER A 8 -5.57 17.92 23.33
C SER A 8 -4.73 18.12 22.07
N CYS A 9 -5.06 17.42 20.99
CA CYS A 9 -4.35 17.54 19.72
C CYS A 9 -4.41 18.96 19.16
N SER A 10 -5.58 19.59 19.19
CA SER A 10 -5.78 20.96 18.68
C SER A 10 -5.02 22.00 19.50
N THR A 11 -4.94 21.84 20.83
CA THR A 11 -4.22 22.78 21.71
C THR A 11 -2.70 22.59 21.66
N HIS A 12 -2.20 21.38 21.33
CA HIS A 12 -0.77 21.17 21.04
C HIS A 12 -0.36 21.88 19.75
N ALA A 13 -1.19 21.82 18.71
CA ALA A 13 -0.92 22.51 17.45
C ALA A 13 -1.09 24.03 17.55
N LEU A 14 -2.08 24.49 18.31
CA LEU A 14 -2.42 25.91 18.54
C LEU A 14 -2.63 26.17 20.03
N PRO A 15 -1.58 26.52 20.79
CA PRO A 15 -1.66 26.73 22.25
C PRO A 15 -2.67 27.78 22.69
N SER A 16 -2.98 28.76 21.83
CA SER A 16 -4.01 29.79 22.11
C SER A 16 -5.40 29.22 22.35
N LEU A 17 -5.70 28.04 21.74
CA LEU A 17 -6.99 27.39 21.95
C LEU A 17 -7.18 26.86 23.37
N ALA A 18 -6.12 26.58 24.11
CA ALA A 18 -6.19 26.17 25.52
C ALA A 18 -6.80 27.28 26.39
N LYS A 19 -6.49 28.54 26.08
CA LYS A 19 -7.07 29.72 26.77
C LYS A 19 -8.54 29.95 26.39
N LYS A 20 -8.89 29.68 25.13
CA LYS A 20 -10.23 29.84 24.59
C LYS A 20 -11.20 28.77 25.08
N PHE A 21 -10.72 27.52 25.17
CA PHE A 21 -11.51 26.37 25.60
C PHE A 21 -10.87 25.73 26.84
N THR A 22 -11.35 26.10 28.01
CA THR A 22 -10.81 25.61 29.28
C THR A 22 -11.22 24.16 29.58
N THR A 23 -12.35 23.69 29.05
CA THR A 23 -12.87 22.34 29.25
C THR A 23 -12.96 21.55 27.95
N PHE A 24 -12.89 20.20 28.04
CA PHE A 24 -13.15 19.32 26.91
C PHE A 24 -14.56 19.46 26.37
N GLN A 25 -15.55 19.64 27.27
CA GLN A 25 -16.95 19.78 26.90
C GLN A 25 -17.20 21.04 26.07
N SER A 26 -16.60 22.20 26.46
CA SER A 26 -16.76 23.45 25.71
C SER A 26 -16.17 23.31 24.28
N PHE A 27 -15.02 22.60 24.13
CA PHE A 27 -14.43 22.36 22.84
C PHE A 27 -15.27 21.39 21.97
N ALA A 28 -15.77 20.31 22.58
CA ALA A 28 -16.55 19.29 21.86
C ALA A 28 -17.88 19.84 21.29
N LYS A 29 -18.46 20.85 21.93
CA LYS A 29 -19.68 21.51 21.46
C LYS A 29 -19.42 22.63 20.44
N ALA A 30 -18.18 23.03 20.26
CA ALA A 30 -17.84 24.17 19.41
C ALA A 30 -17.80 23.72 17.92
N THR A 31 -18.39 24.55 17.07
CA THR A 31 -18.29 24.41 15.62
C THR A 31 -16.93 24.86 15.12
N LEU A 32 -16.55 24.47 13.90
CA LEU A 32 -15.28 24.84 13.29
C LEU A 32 -15.03 26.36 13.27
N PRO A 33 -16.02 27.23 12.91
CA PRO A 33 -15.86 28.68 13.00
C PRO A 33 -15.74 29.20 14.44
N GLN A 34 -16.27 28.50 15.43
CA GLN A 34 -16.10 28.86 16.84
C GLN A 34 -14.72 28.46 17.37
N VAL A 35 -14.09 27.42 16.84
CA VAL A 35 -12.72 27.02 17.19
C VAL A 35 -11.72 27.92 16.49
N TYR A 36 -11.82 28.07 15.20
CA TYR A 36 -10.94 28.87 14.37
C TYR A 36 -11.69 30.12 13.89
N ASP A 37 -11.06 31.29 13.99
CA ASP A 37 -11.66 32.55 13.58
C ASP A 37 -12.18 32.46 12.12
N PRO A 38 -13.45 32.91 11.85
CA PRO A 38 -13.99 32.89 10.49
C PRO A 38 -13.14 33.63 9.45
N VAL A 39 -12.42 34.68 9.85
CA VAL A 39 -11.50 35.42 8.97
C VAL A 39 -10.35 34.55 8.53
N HIS A 40 -9.78 33.76 9.44
CA HIS A 40 -8.73 32.81 9.09
C HIS A 40 -9.26 31.68 8.21
N LEU A 41 -10.43 31.14 8.51
CA LEU A 41 -11.05 30.07 7.71
C LEU A 41 -11.35 30.50 6.27
N LYS A 42 -11.76 31.75 6.06
CA LYS A 42 -12.06 32.29 4.73
C LYS A 42 -10.83 32.29 3.80
N ASN A 43 -9.64 32.47 4.37
CA ASN A 43 -8.39 32.56 3.64
C ASN A 43 -7.60 31.24 3.62
N THR A 44 -8.15 30.17 4.20
CA THR A 44 -7.47 28.85 4.18
C THR A 44 -7.74 28.09 2.89
N ARG A 45 -6.74 27.34 2.44
CA ARG A 45 -6.92 26.37 1.38
C ARG A 45 -7.78 25.23 1.89
N ARG A 46 -8.92 24.99 1.26
CA ARG A 46 -9.75 23.82 1.51
C ARG A 46 -9.28 22.65 0.66
N LEU A 47 -8.99 21.54 1.30
CA LEU A 47 -8.70 20.26 0.65
C LEU A 47 -9.79 19.27 1.05
N GLU A 48 -10.18 18.43 0.11
CA GLU A 48 -11.17 17.38 0.32
C GLU A 48 -10.57 16.04 -0.09
N ILE A 49 -10.87 15.00 0.67
CA ILE A 49 -10.54 13.62 0.35
C ILE A 49 -11.86 12.92 0.10
N ASN A 50 -12.07 12.47 -1.14
CA ASN A 50 -13.31 11.84 -1.57
C ASN A 50 -13.24 10.32 -1.56
N GLU A 51 -12.02 9.75 -1.58
CA GLU A 51 -11.78 8.32 -1.54
C GLU A 51 -10.74 8.00 -0.45
N LEU A 52 -11.08 7.08 0.44
CA LEU A 52 -10.24 6.61 1.54
C LEU A 52 -9.78 5.16 1.37
N ALA A 53 -10.36 4.44 0.41
CA ALA A 53 -9.98 3.07 0.16
C ALA A 53 -8.62 2.97 -0.51
N SER A 54 -7.86 1.94 -0.17
CA SER A 54 -6.71 1.49 -0.96
C SER A 54 -7.23 0.81 -2.23
N GLY A 55 -6.68 1.17 -3.38
CA GLY A 55 -7.19 0.67 -4.65
C GLY A 55 -6.22 0.83 -5.82
N LEU A 56 -6.70 0.44 -6.97
CA LEU A 56 -6.01 0.56 -8.25
C LEU A 56 -6.59 1.70 -9.06
N LEU A 57 -5.74 2.35 -9.83
CA LEU A 57 -6.15 3.24 -10.90
C LEU A 57 -6.00 2.49 -12.23
N MET A 58 -7.11 1.97 -12.72
CA MET A 58 -7.16 1.23 -13.98
C MET A 58 -7.22 2.19 -15.16
N ASN A 59 -6.25 2.06 -16.08
CA ASN A 59 -6.25 2.82 -17.33
C ASN A 59 -7.20 2.15 -18.34
N ASN A 60 -8.19 2.90 -18.82
CA ASN A 60 -9.13 2.40 -19.83
C ASN A 60 -8.60 2.42 -21.28
N GLY A 61 -7.32 2.79 -21.48
CA GLY A 61 -6.70 2.90 -22.79
C GLY A 61 -7.10 4.16 -23.58
N GLN A 62 -7.94 5.03 -23.03
CA GLN A 62 -8.42 6.27 -23.65
C GLN A 62 -7.97 7.53 -22.86
N GLY A 63 -6.92 7.41 -22.05
CA GLY A 63 -6.40 8.48 -21.22
C GLY A 63 -7.23 8.79 -19.97
N ARG A 64 -8.13 7.90 -19.56
CA ARG A 64 -8.91 8.02 -18.32
C ARG A 64 -8.54 6.90 -17.36
N MET A 65 -8.40 7.27 -16.09
CA MET A 65 -8.22 6.34 -14.99
C MET A 65 -9.55 6.09 -14.28
N GLN A 66 -9.82 4.84 -13.96
CA GLN A 66 -10.95 4.44 -13.14
C GLN A 66 -10.44 3.85 -11.85
N PHE A 67 -10.93 4.34 -10.71
CA PHE A 67 -10.58 3.80 -9.40
C PHE A 67 -11.34 2.49 -9.16
N GLN A 68 -10.61 1.47 -8.73
CA GLN A 68 -11.15 0.17 -8.34
C GLN A 68 -10.61 -0.17 -6.95
N PRO A 69 -11.48 -0.25 -5.92
CA PRO A 69 -11.03 -0.54 -4.56
C PRO A 69 -10.53 -1.98 -4.45
N LEU A 70 -9.47 -2.17 -3.67
CA LEU A 70 -8.99 -3.50 -3.29
C LEU A 70 -9.96 -4.19 -2.31
N PRO A 71 -9.88 -5.51 -2.17
CA PRO A 71 -10.70 -6.27 -1.22
C PRO A 71 -10.59 -5.75 0.21
N ARG A 72 -11.63 -6.06 1.02
CA ARG A 72 -11.75 -5.56 2.40
C ARG A 72 -10.51 -5.80 3.27
N LEU A 73 -9.83 -6.93 3.13
CA LEU A 73 -8.61 -7.23 3.91
C LEU A 73 -7.45 -6.28 3.60
N ALA A 74 -7.42 -5.65 2.42
CA ALA A 74 -6.46 -4.61 2.09
C ALA A 74 -6.78 -3.25 2.75
N GLN A 75 -8.00 -3.10 3.32
CA GLN A 75 -8.46 -1.85 3.95
C GLN A 75 -8.33 -1.85 5.48
N ILE A 76 -7.97 -2.99 6.09
CA ILE A 76 -8.01 -3.14 7.56
C ILE A 76 -6.85 -2.47 8.29
N SER A 77 -5.79 -2.13 7.56
CA SER A 77 -4.61 -1.45 8.12
C SER A 77 -3.92 -0.59 7.06
N ALA A 78 -3.09 0.36 7.52
CA ALA A 78 -2.29 1.19 6.63
C ALA A 78 -1.30 0.33 5.82
N VAL A 79 -1.19 0.61 4.53
CA VAL A 79 -0.25 -0.04 3.61
C VAL A 79 0.90 0.91 3.34
N PHE A 80 2.14 0.46 3.56
CA PHE A 80 3.36 1.24 3.30
C PHE A 80 4.15 0.70 2.11
N GLY A 81 4.32 -0.62 2.04
CA GLY A 81 4.99 -1.28 0.92
C GLY A 81 4.00 -2.11 0.12
N MET A 82 4.17 -2.10 -1.20
CA MET A 82 3.42 -2.95 -2.11
C MET A 82 4.32 -3.40 -3.25
N ALA A 83 4.18 -4.65 -3.67
CA ALA A 83 4.94 -5.17 -4.78
C ALA A 83 4.08 -6.13 -5.61
N PHE A 84 4.30 -6.12 -6.92
CA PHE A 84 3.63 -6.98 -7.89
C PHE A 84 4.57 -8.06 -8.39
N ALA A 85 4.11 -9.29 -8.43
CA ALA A 85 4.76 -10.40 -9.12
C ALA A 85 3.73 -11.49 -9.42
N ASP A 86 3.99 -12.31 -10.41
CA ASP A 86 3.27 -13.56 -10.64
C ASP A 86 3.86 -14.63 -9.71
N VAL A 87 3.28 -14.79 -8.50
CA VAL A 87 3.86 -15.67 -7.47
C VAL A 87 3.49 -17.15 -7.64
N ASP A 88 2.40 -17.44 -8.35
CA ASP A 88 1.96 -18.83 -8.59
C ASP A 88 2.16 -19.28 -10.05
N ALA A 89 2.78 -18.43 -10.86
CA ALA A 89 3.10 -18.67 -12.28
C ALA A 89 1.85 -19.00 -13.13
N ASP A 90 0.73 -18.31 -12.85
CA ASP A 90 -0.50 -18.41 -13.63
C ASP A 90 -0.57 -17.42 -14.80
N GLY A 91 0.39 -16.50 -14.89
CA GLY A 91 0.51 -15.49 -15.94
C GLY A 91 -0.16 -14.15 -15.58
N TYR A 92 -0.67 -13.99 -14.36
CA TYR A 92 -1.21 -12.75 -13.86
C TYR A 92 -0.39 -12.22 -12.67
N ASN A 93 -0.26 -10.90 -12.57
CA ASN A 93 0.42 -10.32 -11.43
C ASN A 93 -0.45 -10.41 -10.17
N ASP A 94 0.12 -10.95 -9.12
CA ASP A 94 -0.37 -10.89 -7.75
C ASP A 94 0.15 -9.62 -7.07
N LEU A 95 -0.47 -9.24 -5.97
CA LEU A 95 -0.10 -8.06 -5.19
C LEU A 95 0.20 -8.46 -3.75
N CYS A 96 1.40 -8.14 -3.28
CA CYS A 96 1.76 -8.29 -1.88
C CYS A 96 1.77 -6.92 -1.18
N LEU A 97 1.21 -6.86 0.04
CA LEU A 97 1.06 -5.63 0.84
C LEU A 97 1.79 -5.77 2.18
N ALA A 98 2.64 -4.78 2.49
CA ALA A 98 3.18 -4.57 3.83
C ALA A 98 2.27 -3.63 4.61
N GLN A 99 1.70 -4.13 5.68
CA GLN A 99 0.66 -3.45 6.44
C GLN A 99 1.15 -3.03 7.83
N ASN A 100 0.35 -2.24 8.50
CA ASN A 100 0.46 -1.74 9.87
C ASN A 100 1.19 -0.42 10.04
N PHE A 101 0.74 0.31 11.09
CA PHE A 101 1.32 1.56 11.50
C PHE A 101 1.28 1.68 13.02
N PHE A 102 2.43 1.43 13.67
CA PHE A 102 2.53 1.41 15.12
C PHE A 102 2.90 2.77 15.74
N SER A 103 3.27 3.73 14.92
CA SER A 103 3.71 5.05 15.38
C SER A 103 2.86 6.19 14.81
N PRO A 104 1.52 6.10 14.84
CA PRO A 104 0.69 7.28 14.59
C PRO A 104 0.79 8.22 15.79
N GLN A 105 0.12 9.37 15.71
CA GLN A 105 0.00 10.25 16.85
C GLN A 105 -0.65 9.53 18.06
N PRO A 106 -0.31 9.88 19.30
CA PRO A 106 -0.74 9.14 20.49
C PRO A 106 -2.26 8.95 20.62
N GLU A 107 -3.05 9.92 20.14
CA GLU A 107 -4.51 9.88 20.22
C GLU A 107 -5.17 8.87 19.26
N THR A 108 -4.42 8.38 18.26
CA THR A 108 -4.96 7.42 17.27
C THR A 108 -4.78 5.99 17.74
N GLY A 109 -3.73 5.72 18.52
CA GLY A 109 -3.34 4.34 18.86
C GLY A 109 -2.74 3.60 17.68
N ASN A 110 -2.33 2.34 17.90
CA ASN A 110 -1.74 1.52 16.84
C ASN A 110 -2.79 1.12 15.80
N VAL A 111 -2.37 1.11 14.55
CA VAL A 111 -3.12 0.53 13.42
C VAL A 111 -2.44 -0.79 13.08
N ASP A 112 -2.84 -1.87 13.74
CA ASP A 112 -2.14 -3.16 13.81
C ASP A 112 -2.99 -4.36 13.35
N GLY A 113 -4.09 -4.10 12.63
CA GLY A 113 -5.02 -5.14 12.18
C GLY A 113 -4.51 -6.03 11.04
N GLY A 114 -3.37 -5.69 10.41
CA GLY A 114 -2.81 -6.42 9.28
C GLY A 114 -1.77 -7.47 9.68
N LEU A 115 -1.66 -8.50 8.83
CA LEU A 115 -0.59 -9.51 8.91
C LEU A 115 0.29 -9.53 7.66
N GLY A 116 0.32 -8.41 6.91
CA GLY A 116 0.69 -8.49 5.50
C GLY A 116 -0.39 -9.23 4.70
N LEU A 117 -0.43 -9.06 3.41
CA LEU A 117 -1.48 -9.65 2.60
C LEU A 117 -0.96 -10.00 1.21
N VAL A 118 -1.20 -11.23 0.78
CA VAL A 118 -1.04 -11.64 -0.61
C VAL A 118 -2.42 -11.67 -1.26
N LEU A 119 -2.55 -11.00 -2.37
CA LEU A 119 -3.75 -10.87 -3.17
C LEU A 119 -3.49 -11.54 -4.51
N ARG A 120 -4.16 -12.66 -4.79
CA ARG A 120 -4.08 -13.33 -6.10
C ARG A 120 -4.79 -12.50 -7.16
N GLY A 121 -4.09 -12.18 -8.25
CA GLY A 121 -4.61 -11.41 -9.36
C GLY A 121 -5.35 -12.26 -10.38
N HIS A 122 -6.31 -11.65 -11.09
CA HIS A 122 -7.08 -12.30 -12.15
C HIS A 122 -6.89 -11.64 -13.52
N GLY A 123 -5.92 -10.73 -13.63
CA GLY A 123 -5.55 -10.08 -14.89
C GLY A 123 -6.56 -9.04 -15.42
N ASN A 124 -7.61 -8.75 -14.67
CA ASN A 124 -8.67 -7.78 -15.01
C ASN A 124 -8.78 -6.63 -13.97
N GLY A 125 -7.83 -6.57 -13.01
CA GLY A 125 -7.86 -5.64 -11.88
C GLY A 125 -8.57 -6.20 -10.64
N ASP A 126 -9.19 -7.37 -10.73
CA ASP A 126 -9.76 -8.05 -9.57
C ASP A 126 -8.71 -8.88 -8.85
N PHE A 127 -8.85 -8.95 -7.53
CA PHE A 127 -7.94 -9.66 -6.64
C PHE A 127 -8.71 -10.49 -5.61
N THR A 128 -8.20 -11.68 -5.33
CA THR A 128 -8.67 -12.54 -4.25
C THR A 128 -7.67 -12.57 -3.11
N PRO A 129 -8.04 -12.15 -1.88
CA PRO A 129 -7.16 -12.25 -0.73
C PRO A 129 -6.84 -13.72 -0.42
N LEU A 130 -5.57 -14.04 -0.25
CA LEU A 130 -5.13 -15.34 0.24
C LEU A 130 -5.05 -15.30 1.77
N ARG A 131 -5.51 -16.36 2.40
CA ARG A 131 -5.34 -16.57 3.84
C ARG A 131 -3.87 -16.86 4.17
N VAL A 132 -3.49 -16.71 5.43
CA VAL A 132 -2.12 -16.99 5.88
C VAL A 132 -1.75 -18.47 5.65
N ASP A 133 -2.68 -19.39 5.84
CA ASP A 133 -2.47 -20.83 5.59
C ASP A 133 -2.37 -21.19 4.10
N GLU A 134 -2.88 -20.34 3.20
CA GLU A 134 -2.76 -20.49 1.75
C GLU A 134 -1.48 -19.85 1.20
N SER A 135 -1.17 -18.64 1.67
CA SER A 135 -0.01 -17.86 1.19
C SER A 135 1.29 -18.17 1.93
N GLY A 136 1.21 -18.69 3.18
CA GLY A 136 2.36 -18.82 4.07
C GLY A 136 2.95 -17.50 4.56
N VAL A 137 2.35 -16.36 4.22
CA VAL A 137 2.87 -15.03 4.57
C VAL A 137 2.16 -14.48 5.78
N ALA A 138 2.93 -14.20 6.84
CA ALA A 138 2.43 -13.52 8.05
C ALA A 138 3.47 -12.52 8.56
N ILE A 139 3.15 -11.24 8.49
CA ILE A 139 3.99 -10.13 8.93
C ILE A 139 3.22 -9.31 9.97
N PRO A 140 3.17 -9.75 11.25
CA PRO A 140 2.36 -9.11 12.28
C PRO A 140 2.93 -7.77 12.78
N GLY A 141 4.17 -7.43 12.41
CA GLY A 141 4.85 -6.22 12.84
C GLY A 141 4.47 -4.97 12.03
N ASP A 142 5.13 -3.87 12.34
CA ASP A 142 5.02 -2.58 11.64
C ASP A 142 5.77 -2.65 10.30
N ALA A 143 5.22 -3.36 9.32
CA ALA A 143 5.86 -3.61 8.04
C ALA A 143 5.94 -2.34 7.18
N LYS A 144 7.10 -2.08 6.55
CA LYS A 144 7.33 -0.84 5.80
C LYS A 144 7.70 -1.04 4.35
N ALA A 145 8.52 -2.03 4.03
CA ALA A 145 8.97 -2.25 2.68
C ALA A 145 8.77 -3.70 2.25
N LEU A 146 8.56 -3.90 0.97
CA LEU A 146 8.48 -5.19 0.31
C LEU A 146 9.34 -5.22 -0.93
N ALA A 147 9.99 -6.34 -1.18
CA ALA A 147 10.62 -6.62 -2.45
C ALA A 147 10.39 -8.08 -2.83
N PHE A 148 10.22 -8.31 -4.12
CA PHE A 148 10.32 -9.63 -4.71
C PHE A 148 11.72 -9.83 -5.27
N VAL A 149 12.33 -10.96 -4.94
CA VAL A 149 13.68 -11.34 -5.40
C VAL A 149 13.79 -12.86 -5.41
N ASP A 150 14.49 -13.42 -6.37
CA ASP A 150 14.81 -14.85 -6.38
C ASP A 150 16.08 -15.08 -5.54
N LEU A 151 15.91 -15.53 -4.30
CA LEU A 151 17.00 -15.70 -3.32
C LEU A 151 17.72 -17.06 -3.44
N ASN A 152 17.01 -18.07 -3.93
CA ASN A 152 17.50 -19.44 -4.00
C ASN A 152 17.83 -19.91 -5.43
N SER A 153 17.67 -19.01 -6.43
CA SER A 153 17.91 -19.27 -7.85
C SER A 153 17.00 -20.34 -8.46
N ASP A 154 15.76 -20.43 -7.97
CA ASP A 154 14.74 -21.33 -8.52
C ASP A 154 13.82 -20.65 -9.55
N SER A 155 14.10 -19.38 -9.86
CA SER A 155 13.33 -18.50 -10.75
C SER A 155 11.93 -18.13 -10.25
N ARG A 156 11.63 -18.37 -8.99
CA ARG A 156 10.39 -17.95 -8.34
C ARG A 156 10.62 -16.68 -7.50
N PRO A 157 9.70 -15.74 -7.51
CA PRO A 157 9.84 -14.53 -6.68
C PRO A 157 9.62 -14.86 -5.20
N ASP A 158 10.67 -14.76 -4.39
CA ASP A 158 10.60 -14.79 -2.93
C ASP A 158 10.25 -13.41 -2.39
N ILE A 159 9.66 -13.33 -1.20
CA ILE A 159 9.31 -12.08 -0.55
C ILE A 159 10.35 -11.71 0.50
N VAL A 160 10.86 -10.49 0.43
CA VAL A 160 11.64 -9.86 1.49
C VAL A 160 10.83 -8.69 2.05
N ALA A 161 10.55 -8.71 3.34
CA ALA A 161 9.81 -7.66 4.02
C ALA A 161 10.65 -7.03 5.16
N THR A 162 10.62 -5.72 5.26
CA THR A 162 11.22 -5.02 6.40
C THR A 162 10.14 -4.62 7.40
N VAL A 163 10.48 -4.78 8.67
CA VAL A 163 9.61 -4.43 9.79
C VAL A 163 10.31 -3.35 10.62
N ASN A 164 9.62 -2.25 10.87
CA ASN A 164 10.15 -1.18 11.69
C ASN A 164 10.37 -1.68 13.12
N ASN A 165 11.56 -1.46 13.65
CA ASN A 165 12.00 -1.99 14.95
C ASN A 165 11.88 -3.52 15.09
N GLY A 166 12.07 -4.24 13.98
CA GLY A 166 12.01 -5.71 13.91
C GLY A 166 12.98 -6.29 12.89
N PRO A 167 13.13 -7.61 12.88
CA PRO A 167 13.99 -8.29 11.91
C PRO A 167 13.40 -8.21 10.50
N VAL A 168 14.26 -8.29 9.50
CA VAL A 168 13.86 -8.57 8.12
C VAL A 168 13.23 -9.96 8.07
N GLN A 169 12.11 -10.08 7.37
CA GLN A 169 11.42 -11.35 7.18
C GLN A 169 11.56 -11.79 5.72
N VAL A 170 11.79 -13.08 5.53
CA VAL A 170 11.96 -13.69 4.22
C VAL A 170 10.98 -14.85 4.10
N PHE A 171 10.26 -14.90 2.98
CA PHE A 171 9.32 -15.96 2.66
C PHE A 171 9.73 -16.57 1.31
N THR A 172 10.22 -17.81 1.36
CA THR A 172 10.59 -18.55 0.15
C THR A 172 9.34 -19.05 -0.55
N ASN A 173 9.24 -18.74 -1.83
CA ASN A 173 8.14 -19.18 -2.67
C ASN A 173 8.26 -20.69 -2.99
N ARG A 174 7.26 -21.45 -2.58
CA ARG A 174 7.16 -22.90 -2.80
C ARG A 174 5.94 -23.28 -3.64
N SER A 175 5.40 -22.32 -4.41
CA SER A 175 4.26 -22.58 -5.28
C SER A 175 4.61 -23.68 -6.29
N SER A 176 3.67 -24.58 -6.53
CA SER A 176 3.83 -25.68 -7.48
C SER A 176 3.21 -25.37 -8.87
N GLY A 177 2.65 -24.17 -9.04
CA GLY A 177 2.06 -23.71 -10.29
C GLY A 177 3.11 -23.43 -11.35
N GLY A 178 2.71 -23.47 -12.60
CA GLY A 178 3.46 -23.08 -13.79
C GLY A 178 4.94 -23.47 -13.88
N THR A 179 5.56 -23.09 -14.96
CA THR A 179 7.03 -23.15 -15.10
C THR A 179 7.54 -21.71 -15.11
N PRO A 180 8.23 -21.26 -14.05
CA PRO A 180 8.77 -19.91 -14.02
C PRO A 180 9.86 -19.76 -15.08
N PHE A 181 10.02 -18.57 -15.63
CA PHE A 181 11.12 -18.20 -16.49
C PHE A 181 11.58 -16.78 -16.15
N VAL A 182 12.87 -16.54 -16.36
CA VAL A 182 13.47 -15.22 -16.11
C VAL A 182 13.95 -14.64 -17.43
N VAL A 183 13.54 -13.39 -17.70
CA VAL A 183 14.06 -12.62 -18.83
C VAL A 183 15.06 -11.60 -18.28
N ARG A 184 16.34 -11.77 -18.62
CA ARG A 184 17.38 -10.81 -18.24
C ARG A 184 17.67 -9.87 -19.39
N VAL A 185 17.40 -8.58 -19.19
CA VAL A 185 17.75 -7.52 -20.14
C VAL A 185 19.17 -7.07 -19.84
N MET A 186 20.10 -7.35 -20.75
CA MET A 186 21.50 -7.00 -20.60
C MET A 186 21.82 -5.65 -21.24
N GLY A 187 22.63 -4.84 -20.55
CA GLY A 187 23.17 -3.59 -21.09
C GLY A 187 22.91 -2.37 -20.22
N VAL A 188 23.71 -1.32 -20.44
CA VAL A 188 23.72 -0.08 -19.64
C VAL A 188 22.45 0.76 -19.83
N ARG A 189 21.62 0.49 -20.84
CA ARG A 189 20.38 1.21 -21.16
C ARG A 189 19.14 0.34 -20.98
N SER A 190 19.16 -0.59 -20.04
CA SER A 190 18.02 -1.48 -19.78
C SER A 190 16.84 -0.78 -19.15
N VAL A 191 17.07 0.29 -18.37
CA VAL A 191 15.99 1.07 -17.74
C VAL A 191 15.13 1.75 -18.82
N GLY A 192 13.82 1.57 -18.73
CA GLY A 192 12.83 2.03 -19.74
C GLY A 192 12.63 1.02 -20.88
N ALA A 193 13.37 -0.11 -20.89
CA ALA A 193 13.11 -1.17 -21.86
C ALA A 193 11.77 -1.85 -21.58
N ARG A 194 10.99 -2.09 -22.60
CA ARG A 194 9.74 -2.84 -22.53
C ARG A 194 9.97 -4.25 -23.07
N VAL A 195 9.67 -5.23 -22.25
CA VAL A 195 9.76 -6.66 -22.59
C VAL A 195 8.36 -7.21 -22.75
N THR A 196 8.06 -7.80 -23.89
CA THR A 196 6.78 -8.50 -24.12
C THR A 196 7.06 -9.97 -24.37
N VAL A 197 6.48 -10.81 -23.54
CA VAL A 197 6.53 -12.27 -23.70
C VAL A 197 5.22 -12.73 -24.30
N GLN A 198 5.31 -13.38 -25.45
CA GLN A 198 4.16 -13.92 -26.15
C GLN A 198 4.04 -15.42 -25.82
N PHE A 199 2.98 -15.78 -25.13
CA PHE A 199 2.65 -17.17 -24.86
C PHE A 199 1.86 -17.79 -26.02
N ILE A 200 1.99 -19.10 -26.23
CA ILE A 200 1.31 -19.80 -27.32
C ILE A 200 -0.20 -19.89 -27.09
N LYS A 201 -0.64 -19.99 -25.82
CA LYS A 201 -2.04 -20.25 -25.45
C LYS A 201 -2.65 -19.22 -24.50
N SER A 202 -1.93 -18.15 -24.15
CA SER A 202 -2.42 -17.12 -23.25
C SER A 202 -2.14 -15.71 -23.77
N LYS A 203 -2.66 -14.69 -23.09
CA LYS A 203 -2.40 -13.30 -23.44
C LYS A 203 -0.91 -12.98 -23.28
N PRO A 204 -0.37 -12.03 -24.08
CA PRO A 204 1.00 -11.59 -23.90
C PRO A 204 1.16 -10.92 -22.53
N TYR A 205 2.28 -11.18 -21.88
CA TYR A 205 2.70 -10.46 -20.69
C TYR A 205 3.70 -9.38 -21.09
N THR A 206 3.48 -8.16 -20.64
CA THR A 206 4.40 -7.04 -20.91
C THR A 206 4.86 -6.43 -19.61
N ALA A 207 6.16 -6.30 -19.45
CA ALA A 207 6.80 -5.60 -18.34
C ALA A 207 7.74 -4.51 -18.85
N GLU A 208 7.96 -3.50 -18.02
CA GLU A 208 8.93 -2.44 -18.26
C GLU A 208 10.01 -2.50 -17.18
N VAL A 209 11.26 -2.30 -17.58
CA VAL A 209 12.39 -2.28 -16.65
C VAL A 209 12.50 -0.90 -16.03
N TYR A 210 12.29 -0.81 -14.72
CA TYR A 210 12.37 0.44 -13.95
C TYR A 210 13.68 0.52 -13.16
N ALA A 211 14.17 1.74 -12.91
CA ALA A 211 15.28 1.98 -11.99
C ALA A 211 14.89 1.78 -10.52
N GLY A 212 13.61 1.73 -10.23
CA GLY A 212 13.03 1.48 -8.91
C GLY A 212 11.52 1.36 -9.03
N SER A 213 10.90 0.61 -8.13
CA SER A 213 9.49 0.19 -8.23
C SER A 213 8.54 1.05 -7.39
N GLY A 214 9.02 2.10 -6.76
CA GLY A 214 8.23 2.97 -5.89
C GLY A 214 8.88 3.19 -4.52
N TYR A 215 8.14 3.85 -3.63
CA TYR A 215 8.63 4.13 -2.28
C TYR A 215 8.63 2.86 -1.43
N LEU A 216 9.80 2.49 -0.92
CA LEU A 216 10.01 1.30 -0.08
C LEU A 216 9.51 -0.02 -0.72
N THR A 217 9.60 -0.14 -2.04
CA THR A 217 9.17 -1.35 -2.75
C THR A 217 10.20 -1.82 -3.77
N GLY A 218 10.16 -3.11 -4.11
CA GLY A 218 10.96 -3.71 -5.16
C GLY A 218 10.16 -4.78 -5.89
N ASN A 219 9.85 -4.53 -7.16
CA ASN A 219 9.32 -5.58 -8.04
C ASN A 219 10.50 -6.36 -8.64
N PRO A 220 10.30 -7.60 -9.03
CA PRO A 220 11.33 -8.35 -9.74
C PRO A 220 11.62 -7.64 -11.08
N THR A 221 12.88 -7.50 -11.38
CA THR A 221 13.39 -6.90 -12.63
C THR A 221 13.76 -7.98 -13.62
#